data_c2bb5265fa925991088608f39965b586
#
_entry.id   c2bb5265fa925991088608f39965b586
#
_cell.length_a   1.000
_cell.length_b   1.000
_cell.length_c   1.000
_cell.angle_alpha   90.00
_cell.angle_beta   90.00
_cell.angle_gamma   90.00
#
_symmetry.space_group_name_H-M   'P 1'
#
loop_
_entity.id
_entity.type
_entity.pdbx_description
1 polymer ?
#
loop_
_entity_poly.entity_id
_entity_poly.type
_entity_poly.pdbx_seq_one_letter_code
_entity_poly.pdbx_strand_id
1 'polypeptide(L)'
;APAATDQGAGTATIRKPKKLSYREQKEWGTIEETILKAEEQVATCQAALQDPAVVSNAAELQARSDALVEAQAEVERLYARWAELDEKRAQTVQSS
;
A
#
# COMPACT_ATOMS: atom_id res chain seq x y z
N ALA A 1 5.91 34.08 3.23
CA ALA A 1 5.89 33.99 3.03
C ALA A 1 5.85 33.82 2.90
N PRO A 2 5.89 33.71 2.89
CA PRO A 2 5.86 33.54 2.66
C PRO A 2 5.77 33.10 2.40
N ALA A 3 5.80 33.08 2.55
CA ALA A 3 5.78 32.81 2.28
C ALA A 3 5.70 32.28 2.15
N ALA A 4 5.78 32.21 2.26
CA ALA A 4 5.67 31.85 2.04
C ALA A 4 5.51 31.29 1.95
N THR A 5 5.61 31.26 2.10
CA THR A 5 5.42 30.92 1.92
C THR A 5 5.13 30.33 1.76
N ASP A 6 5.26 30.33 1.86
CA ASP A 6 4.91 29.94 1.68
C ASP A 6 4.72 29.23 1.60
N GLN A 7 4.83 29.22 1.81
CA GLN A 7 4.56 28.82 1.86
C GLN A 7 4.22 28.34 2.04
N GLY A 8 4.20 28.44 2.24
CA GLY A 8 3.89 28.37 2.48
C GLY A 8 3.29 28.08 2.71
N ALA A 9 3.28 28.26 2.85
CA ALA A 9 2.65 28.28 2.85
C ALA A 9 2.04 28.07 2.92
N GLY A 10 2.00 28.07 2.96
CA GLY A 10 1.48 28.16 2.88
C GLY A 10 0.73 27.94 2.89
N THR A 11 0.62 28.17 2.94
CA THR A 11 -0.12 28.20 2.81
C THR A 11 -0.83 27.91 2.64
N ALA A 12 -0.72 27.80 2.63
CA ALA A 12 -1.47 27.62 2.49
C ALA A 12 -2.22 27.21 2.26
N THR A 13 -2.28 27.01 2.00
CA THR A 13 -2.92 26.78 1.77
C THR A 13 -3.75 26.27 1.70
N ILE A 14 -4.15 26.00 1.86
CA ILE A 14 -5.00 25.66 1.97
C ILE A 14 -6.21 25.50 1.54
N ARG A 15 -7.02 25.66 1.30
CA ARG A 15 -8.08 25.61 0.85
C ARG A 15 -8.42 24.96 -0.33
N LYS A 16 -7.63 24.75 -1.18
CA LYS A 16 -7.84 23.94 -2.33
C LYS A 16 -7.95 22.51 -1.97
N PRO A 17 -8.84 21.74 -2.59
CA PRO A 17 -8.84 20.30 -2.38
C PRO A 17 -7.48 19.76 -2.76
N LYS A 18 -7.05 18.76 -2.03
CA LYS A 18 -5.75 18.21 -2.29
C LYS A 18 -5.82 17.29 -3.48
N LYS A 19 -5.09 17.64 -4.51
CA LYS A 19 -4.92 16.75 -5.63
C LYS A 19 -3.84 15.75 -5.31
N LEU A 20 -3.89 14.62 -6.00
CA LEU A 20 -2.79 13.69 -5.94
C LEU A 20 -1.55 14.36 -6.49
N SER A 21 -0.43 14.25 -5.79
CA SER A 21 0.85 14.72 -6.31
C SER A 21 1.24 13.83 -7.49
N TYR A 22 2.24 14.27 -8.25
CA TYR A 22 2.73 13.46 -9.35
C TYR A 22 3.13 12.06 -8.87
N ARG A 23 3.80 12.01 -7.74
CA ARG A 23 4.23 10.76 -7.15
C ARG A 23 3.05 9.89 -6.77
N GLU A 24 2.02 10.51 -6.19
CA GLU A 24 0.81 9.80 -5.79
C GLU A 24 0.02 9.32 -7.00
N GLN A 25 0.01 10.08 -8.08
CA GLN A 25 -0.64 9.65 -9.30
C GLN A 25 0.05 8.44 -9.89
N LYS A 26 1.37 8.42 -9.87
CA LYS A 26 2.12 7.25 -10.32
C LYS A 26 1.82 6.06 -9.44
N GLU A 27 1.81 6.27 -8.15
CA GLU A 27 1.50 5.22 -7.20
C GLU A 27 0.10 4.68 -7.43
N TRP A 28 -0.85 5.57 -7.62
CA TRP A 28 -2.24 5.16 -7.89
C TRP A 28 -2.33 4.29 -9.14
N GLY A 29 -1.55 4.64 -10.16
CA GLY A 29 -1.58 3.89 -11.42
C GLY A 29 -0.98 2.50 -11.33
N THR A 30 -0.18 2.22 -10.28
CA THR A 30 0.48 0.93 -10.17
C THR A 30 0.10 0.14 -8.93
N ILE A 31 -0.64 0.77 -7.99
CA ILE A 31 -0.86 0.14 -6.70
C ILE A 31 -1.72 -1.11 -6.81
N GLU A 32 -2.69 -1.13 -7.72
CA GLU A 32 -3.53 -2.31 -7.89
C GLU A 32 -2.71 -3.50 -8.36
N GLU A 33 -1.79 -3.26 -9.27
CA GLU A 33 -0.90 -4.33 -9.73
C GLU A 33 0.01 -4.78 -8.59
N THR A 34 0.49 -3.84 -7.79
CA THR A 34 1.33 -4.16 -6.65
C THR A 34 0.56 -5.01 -5.63
N ILE A 35 -0.70 -4.66 -5.39
CA ILE A 35 -1.56 -5.42 -4.49
C ILE A 35 -1.75 -6.84 -5.02
N LEU A 36 -2.01 -6.95 -6.32
CA LEU A 36 -2.20 -8.27 -6.92
C LEU A 36 -0.98 -9.16 -6.73
N LYS A 37 0.20 -8.59 -6.95
CA LYS A 37 1.44 -9.34 -6.75
C LYS A 37 1.63 -9.73 -5.29
N ALA A 38 1.27 -8.84 -4.37
CA ALA A 38 1.38 -9.16 -2.95
C ALA A 38 0.41 -10.26 -2.56
N GLU A 39 -0.79 -10.26 -3.13
CA GLU A 39 -1.76 -11.33 -2.87
C GLU A 39 -1.29 -12.65 -3.44
N GLU A 40 -0.63 -12.62 -4.60
CA GLU A 40 -0.04 -13.83 -5.15
C GLU A 40 1.05 -14.37 -4.23
N GLN A 41 1.81 -13.48 -3.62
CA GLN A 41 2.84 -13.90 -2.67
C GLN A 41 2.22 -14.57 -1.44
N VAL A 42 1.09 -14.05 -0.96
CA VAL A 42 0.37 -14.69 0.14
C VAL A 42 -0.05 -16.10 -0.25
N ALA A 43 -0.61 -16.25 -1.45
CA ALA A 43 -1.05 -17.56 -1.92
C ALA A 43 0.13 -18.52 -2.02
N THR A 44 1.26 -18.05 -2.51
CA THR A 44 2.47 -18.87 -2.61
C THR A 44 2.93 -19.31 -1.24
N CYS A 45 2.91 -18.42 -0.26
CA CYS A 45 3.31 -18.76 1.10
C CYS A 45 2.35 -19.76 1.73
N GLN A 46 1.06 -19.60 1.47
CA GLN A 46 0.07 -20.54 1.98
C GLN A 46 0.27 -21.93 1.39
N ALA A 47 0.55 -21.98 0.09
CA ALA A 47 0.78 -23.26 -0.57
C ALA A 47 2.02 -23.95 -0.02
N ALA A 48 3.05 -23.18 0.29
CA ALA A 48 4.27 -23.74 0.86
C ALA A 48 4.03 -24.41 2.21
N LEU A 49 3.08 -23.89 2.99
CA LEU A 49 2.77 -24.48 4.29
C LEU A 49 2.04 -25.80 4.17
N GLN A 50 1.54 -26.14 3.00
CA GLN A 50 0.88 -27.41 2.77
C GLN A 50 1.82 -28.46 2.18
N ASP A 51 3.05 -28.10 1.87
CA ASP A 51 4.04 -28.99 1.32
C ASP A 51 4.49 -29.97 2.42
N PRO A 52 4.35 -31.30 2.20
CA PRO A 52 4.75 -32.25 3.23
C PRO A 52 6.21 -32.10 3.67
N ALA A 53 7.09 -31.70 2.76
CA ALA A 53 8.49 -31.50 3.11
C ALA A 53 8.67 -30.34 4.08
N VAL A 54 7.83 -29.31 3.96
CA VAL A 54 7.85 -28.18 4.88
C VAL A 54 7.20 -28.55 6.20
N VAL A 55 6.06 -29.23 6.14
CA VAL A 55 5.29 -29.59 7.35
C VAL A 55 6.13 -30.50 8.25
N SER A 56 6.94 -31.37 7.66
CA SER A 56 7.73 -32.31 8.45
C SER A 56 9.06 -31.73 8.93
N ASN A 57 9.35 -30.47 8.62
CA ASN A 57 10.60 -29.81 9.02
C ASN A 57 10.24 -28.57 9.84
N ALA A 58 10.50 -28.62 11.15
CA ALA A 58 10.06 -27.55 12.05
C ALA A 58 10.67 -26.21 11.70
N ALA A 59 11.94 -26.19 11.32
CA ALA A 59 12.62 -24.93 10.97
C ALA A 59 12.03 -24.33 9.70
N GLU A 60 11.78 -25.17 8.69
CA GLU A 60 11.14 -24.71 7.45
C GLU A 60 9.74 -24.22 7.71
N LEU A 61 8.98 -24.97 8.53
CA LEU A 61 7.63 -24.58 8.82
C LEU A 61 7.58 -23.23 9.49
N GLN A 62 8.48 -22.97 10.43
CA GLN A 62 8.54 -21.69 11.12
C GLN A 62 8.90 -20.57 10.12
N ALA A 63 9.89 -20.80 9.28
CA ALA A 63 10.33 -19.81 8.31
C ALA A 63 9.20 -19.46 7.33
N ARG A 64 8.47 -20.50 6.86
CA ARG A 64 7.37 -20.27 5.92
C ARG A 64 6.19 -19.59 6.59
N SER A 65 5.94 -19.91 7.87
CA SER A 65 4.88 -19.23 8.63
C SER A 65 5.20 -17.75 8.80
N ASP A 66 6.45 -17.44 9.13
CA ASP A 66 6.87 -16.05 9.26
C ASP A 66 6.75 -15.30 7.94
N ALA A 67 7.10 -15.96 6.84
CA ALA A 67 6.98 -15.35 5.52
C ALA A 67 5.52 -15.05 5.19
N LEU A 68 4.60 -15.95 5.57
CA LEU A 68 3.19 -15.73 5.36
C LEU A 68 2.69 -14.52 6.13
N VAL A 69 3.08 -14.39 7.39
CA VAL A 69 2.67 -13.26 8.21
C VAL A 69 3.14 -11.95 7.58
N GLU A 70 4.39 -11.93 7.10
CA GLU A 70 4.92 -10.72 6.46
C GLU A 70 4.21 -10.40 5.17
N ALA A 71 3.90 -11.42 4.37
CA ALA A 71 3.18 -11.22 3.12
C ALA A 71 1.79 -10.67 3.38
N GLN A 72 1.11 -11.17 4.41
CA GLN A 72 -0.21 -10.67 4.76
C GLN A 72 -0.14 -9.23 5.27
N ALA A 73 0.88 -8.89 6.03
CA ALA A 73 1.06 -7.53 6.50
C ALA A 73 1.29 -6.57 5.33
N GLU A 74 2.02 -7.03 4.32
CA GLU A 74 2.28 -6.22 3.13
C GLU A 74 0.97 -5.94 2.39
N VAL A 75 0.13 -6.95 2.23
CA VAL A 75 -1.17 -6.77 1.58
C VAL A 75 -2.01 -5.75 2.34
N GLU A 76 -2.05 -5.85 3.67
CA GLU A 76 -2.83 -4.91 4.47
C GLU A 76 -2.30 -3.49 4.33
N ARG A 77 -0.99 -3.34 4.33
CA ARG A 77 -0.38 -2.03 4.18
C ARG A 77 -0.70 -1.40 2.82
N LEU A 78 -0.68 -2.22 1.78
CA LEU A 78 -1.00 -1.74 0.43
C LEU A 78 -2.47 -1.36 0.31
N TYR A 79 -3.37 -2.12 0.91
CA TYR A 79 -4.79 -1.76 0.89
C TYR A 79 -5.04 -0.47 1.66
N ALA A 80 -4.36 -0.29 2.79
CA ALA A 80 -4.48 0.96 3.54
C ALA A 80 -4.00 2.13 2.70
N ARG A 81 -2.89 1.96 1.99
CA ARG A 81 -2.38 3.01 1.13
C ARG A 81 -3.32 3.27 -0.04
N TRP A 82 -3.87 2.21 -0.62
CA TRP A 82 -4.84 2.36 -1.69
C TRP A 82 -6.04 3.18 -1.23
N ALA A 83 -6.52 2.90 -0.02
CA ALA A 83 -7.67 3.62 0.52
C ALA A 83 -7.35 5.10 0.71
N GLU A 84 -6.13 5.43 1.16
CA GLU A 84 -5.72 6.82 1.30
C GLU A 84 -5.72 7.54 -0.04
N LEU A 85 -5.17 6.89 -1.05
CA LEU A 85 -5.09 7.47 -2.38
C LEU A 85 -6.48 7.64 -3.00
N ASP A 86 -7.34 6.65 -2.78
CA ASP A 86 -8.71 6.70 -3.27
C ASP A 86 -9.47 7.84 -2.63
N GLU A 87 -9.29 8.04 -1.34
CA GLU A 87 -9.96 9.12 -0.63
C GLU A 87 -9.50 10.48 -1.15
N LYS A 88 -8.21 10.64 -1.36
CA LYS A 88 -7.69 11.89 -1.91
C LYS A 88 -8.24 12.15 -3.29
N ARG A 89 -8.31 11.11 -4.10
CA ARG A 89 -8.83 11.22 -5.46
C ARG A 89 -10.31 11.60 -5.44
N ALA A 90 -11.07 10.97 -4.54
CA ALA A 90 -12.49 11.25 -4.42
C ALA A 90 -12.74 12.68 -3.94
N GLN A 91 -11.92 13.16 -3.00
CA GLN A 91 -12.05 14.54 -2.53
C GLN A 91 -11.77 15.52 -3.64
N THR A 92 -10.79 15.24 -4.47
CA THR A 92 -10.47 16.09 -5.60
C THR A 92 -11.67 16.20 -6.55
N VAL A 93 -12.28 15.06 -6.85
CA VAL A 93 -13.46 15.02 -7.72
C VAL A 93 -14.62 15.78 -7.12
N GLN A 94 -14.87 15.57 -5.83
CA GLN A 94 -15.99 16.20 -5.17
C GLN A 94 -15.87 17.72 -5.10
N SER A 95 -14.66 18.20 -5.10
CA SER A 95 -14.43 19.63 -4.94
C SER A 95 -14.43 20.39 -6.25
N SER A 96 -14.49 19.72 -7.35
CA SER A 96 -14.47 20.40 -8.66
C SER A 96 -15.88 20.70 -9.19
#